data_47b5b3c25e4f58a1cf7c62800adcd147
#
_entry.id   47b5b3c25e4f58a1cf7c62800adcd147
#
_cell.length_a   1.000
_cell.length_b   1.000
_cell.length_c   1.000
_cell.angle_alpha   90.00
_cell.angle_beta   90.00
_cell.angle_gamma   90.00
#
_symmetry.space_group_name_H-M   'P 1'
#
loop_
_entity.id
_entity.type
_entity.pdbx_description
1 polymer ?
#
loop_
_entity_poly.entity_id
_entity_poly.type
_entity_poly.pdbx_seq_one_letter_code
_entity_poly.pdbx_strand_id
1 'polypeptide(L)'
;MSFTCRIKKELPDFSLDLSFSTDQKRIGILGASGSGKSMTLKSIAGIETPDEGQITVDGQVLFDKEKKINEKPQRRNVGYLFQNYALFPHMSVEQNIAAGLKGTKEEKIRRVQEQLARFRLEGLTKRFPGELSGGQQQRVALARIMAYEPQLILLDEPFAALDAFLRDQLLQELMETLADYDGTVIFVSHNRDEVYRFSQELLIIDDGAQVCFGDTKELFLHPRKMETARLTGCKNIAPAKRLDEHHVSVPDWDLTLTLQQEVPSELRYVGIRAHMFEPLWGDMTPENVVAFHLSDVAEYPFEYKYYSHSPDICWYVQKSSHQEIEERGMPKYLRLPEEEILLLW
;
A
#
# COMPACT_ATOMS: atom_id res chain seq x y z
N MET A 1 -2.11 5.68 20.87
CA MET A 1 -1.47 4.34 20.97
C MET A 1 -0.19 4.41 20.19
N SER A 2 0.96 4.15 20.80
CA SER A 2 2.26 4.29 20.12
C SER A 2 2.76 2.93 19.62
N PHE A 3 3.30 2.89 18.43
CA PHE A 3 3.92 1.70 17.85
C PHE A 3 5.33 2.05 17.35
N THR A 4 6.31 1.23 17.73
CA THR A 4 7.69 1.36 17.23
C THR A 4 8.19 0.01 16.76
N CYS A 5 8.76 -0.01 15.56
CA CYS A 5 9.38 -1.18 14.96
C CYS A 5 10.75 -0.79 14.39
N ARG A 6 11.80 -1.34 14.97
CA ARG A 6 13.18 -1.27 14.46
C ARG A 6 13.69 -2.69 14.42
N ILE A 7 13.86 -3.27 13.25
CA ILE A 7 14.24 -4.67 13.08
C ILE A 7 15.21 -4.82 11.93
N LYS A 8 16.18 -5.75 12.15
CA LYS A 8 16.97 -6.33 11.07
C LYS A 8 16.80 -7.83 11.06
N LYS A 9 16.71 -8.39 9.85
CA LYS A 9 16.63 -9.82 9.64
C LYS A 9 17.45 -10.21 8.43
N GLU A 10 18.48 -11.01 8.64
CA GLU A 10 19.33 -11.56 7.59
C GLU A 10 18.80 -12.93 7.15
N LEU A 11 18.69 -13.13 5.86
CA LEU A 11 18.40 -14.39 5.18
C LEU A 11 19.46 -14.62 4.10
N PRO A 12 19.68 -15.84 3.60
CA PRO A 12 20.76 -16.13 2.65
C PRO A 12 20.80 -15.19 1.43
N ASP A 13 19.66 -14.85 0.88
CA ASP A 13 19.54 -14.04 -0.34
C ASP A 13 18.73 -12.75 -0.13
N PHE A 14 18.44 -12.36 1.11
CA PHE A 14 17.55 -11.24 1.42
C PHE A 14 17.85 -10.68 2.80
N SER A 15 17.89 -9.36 2.92
CA SER A 15 18.07 -8.66 4.21
C SER A 15 16.91 -7.70 4.42
N LEU A 16 16.31 -7.72 5.59
CA LEU A 16 15.25 -6.78 6.00
C LEU A 16 15.83 -5.79 7.01
N ASP A 17 15.74 -4.48 6.71
CA ASP A 17 16.17 -3.39 7.62
C ASP A 17 15.10 -2.30 7.65
N LEU A 18 14.37 -2.21 8.75
CA LEU A 18 13.25 -1.29 8.92
C LEU A 18 13.33 -0.54 10.24
N SER A 19 13.00 0.76 10.20
CA SER A 19 12.95 1.60 11.40
C SER A 19 11.87 2.68 11.26
N PHE A 20 10.72 2.48 11.90
CA PHE A 20 9.64 3.46 11.91
C PHE A 20 8.90 3.49 13.26
N SER A 21 8.24 4.60 13.53
CA SER A 21 7.46 4.82 14.74
C SER A 21 6.24 5.68 14.42
N THR A 22 5.12 5.40 15.05
CA THR A 22 3.86 6.08 14.79
C THR A 22 2.94 6.10 16.00
N ASP A 23 2.07 7.11 16.05
CA ASP A 23 0.92 7.19 16.96
C ASP A 23 -0.41 7.07 16.20
N GLN A 24 -0.36 6.85 14.87
CA GLN A 24 -1.56 6.70 14.05
C GLN A 24 -2.17 5.30 14.19
N LYS A 25 -3.48 5.22 13.94
CA LYS A 25 -4.23 3.97 14.06
C LYS A 25 -4.22 3.11 12.81
N ARG A 26 -3.96 3.68 11.65
CA ARG A 26 -4.03 2.99 10.35
C ARG A 26 -2.73 3.18 9.58
N ILE A 27 -1.97 2.13 9.45
CA ILE A 27 -0.65 2.13 8.80
C ILE A 27 -0.71 1.20 7.61
N GLY A 28 -0.32 1.71 6.45
CA GLY A 28 -0.12 0.91 5.24
C GLY A 28 1.32 0.46 5.09
N ILE A 29 1.52 -0.70 4.49
CA ILE A 29 2.82 -1.12 3.97
C ILE A 29 2.66 -1.43 2.50
N LEU A 30 3.37 -0.71 1.64
CA LEU A 30 3.40 -0.89 0.20
C LEU A 30 4.80 -1.26 -0.26
N GLY A 31 4.90 -2.16 -1.23
CA GLY A 31 6.16 -2.60 -1.82
C GLY A 31 5.92 -3.66 -2.88
N ALA A 32 6.92 -3.94 -3.69
CA ALA A 32 6.88 -4.99 -4.70
C ALA A 32 6.70 -6.39 -4.07
N SER A 33 6.33 -7.38 -4.87
CA SER A 33 6.34 -8.77 -4.40
C SER A 33 7.76 -9.17 -3.98
N GLY A 34 7.88 -9.85 -2.84
CA GLY A 34 9.19 -10.24 -2.30
C GLY A 34 9.93 -9.16 -1.51
N SER A 35 9.43 -7.91 -1.43
CA SER A 35 10.12 -6.80 -0.73
C SER A 35 10.21 -6.92 0.80
N GLY A 36 9.66 -7.96 1.43
CA GLY A 36 9.75 -8.18 2.88
C GLY A 36 8.50 -7.83 3.68
N LYS A 37 7.39 -7.40 3.06
CA LYS A 37 6.15 -6.99 3.74
C LYS A 37 5.61 -8.04 4.72
N SER A 38 5.39 -9.27 4.26
CA SER A 38 4.90 -10.36 5.12
C SER A 38 5.92 -10.76 6.18
N MET A 39 7.23 -10.66 5.90
CA MET A 39 8.29 -10.90 6.89
C MET A 39 8.22 -9.87 8.02
N THR A 40 7.97 -8.61 7.69
CA THR A 40 7.74 -7.53 8.67
C THR A 40 6.58 -7.89 9.60
N LEU A 41 5.42 -8.25 9.05
CA LEU A 41 4.26 -8.64 9.86
C LEU A 41 4.53 -9.87 10.72
N LYS A 42 5.17 -10.89 10.17
CA LYS A 42 5.55 -12.10 10.94
C LYS A 42 6.51 -11.78 12.07
N SER A 43 7.45 -10.87 11.87
CA SER A 43 8.38 -10.41 12.91
C SER A 43 7.63 -9.67 14.03
N ILE A 44 6.69 -8.80 13.70
CA ILE A 44 5.86 -8.09 14.68
C ILE A 44 4.98 -9.09 15.45
N ALA A 45 4.40 -10.08 14.79
CA ALA A 45 3.59 -11.11 15.43
C ALA A 45 4.40 -12.10 16.28
N GLY A 46 5.73 -12.16 16.12
CA GLY A 46 6.63 -13.11 16.80
C GLY A 46 6.63 -14.51 16.19
N ILE A 47 6.12 -14.65 14.98
CA ILE A 47 6.20 -15.87 14.17
C ILE A 47 7.64 -16.05 13.67
N GLU A 48 8.24 -14.96 13.23
CA GLU A 48 9.65 -14.86 12.88
C GLU A 48 10.39 -14.04 13.95
N THR A 49 11.65 -14.39 14.22
CA THR A 49 12.47 -13.67 15.19
C THR A 49 13.47 -12.79 14.44
N PRO A 50 13.45 -11.46 14.61
CA PRO A 50 14.49 -10.58 14.08
C PRO A 50 15.86 -10.90 14.67
N ASP A 51 16.92 -10.59 13.93
CA ASP A 51 18.29 -10.81 14.39
C ASP A 51 18.77 -9.66 15.28
N GLU A 52 18.25 -8.44 15.00
CA GLU A 52 18.53 -7.23 15.78
C GLU A 52 17.27 -6.36 15.94
N GLY A 53 17.34 -5.42 16.89
CA GLY A 53 16.37 -4.35 17.04
C GLY A 53 15.35 -4.54 18.15
N GLN A 54 14.25 -3.79 18.04
CA GLN A 54 13.21 -3.70 19.07
C GLN A 54 11.82 -3.50 18.44
N ILE A 55 10.81 -4.11 19.06
CA ILE A 55 9.38 -3.90 18.73
C ILE A 55 8.63 -3.55 20.00
N THR A 56 7.93 -2.42 19.98
CA THR A 56 7.10 -1.95 21.09
C THR A 56 5.69 -1.57 20.63
N VAL A 57 4.69 -1.90 21.43
CA VAL A 57 3.29 -1.53 21.24
C VAL A 57 2.81 -0.90 22.54
N ASP A 58 2.44 0.37 22.51
CA ASP A 58 1.90 1.12 23.64
C ASP A 58 2.77 1.01 24.93
N GLY A 59 4.09 1.12 24.75
CA GLY A 59 5.08 0.99 25.81
C GLY A 59 5.42 -0.46 26.20
N GLN A 60 4.65 -1.46 25.77
CA GLN A 60 4.97 -2.86 25.98
C GLN A 60 6.03 -3.33 24.99
N VAL A 61 7.16 -3.84 25.49
CA VAL A 61 8.23 -4.42 24.66
C VAL A 61 7.85 -5.84 24.26
N LEU A 62 7.64 -6.06 22.96
CA LEU A 62 7.34 -7.40 22.41
C LEU A 62 8.61 -8.15 22.02
N PHE A 63 9.60 -7.41 21.54
CA PHE A 63 10.92 -7.91 21.17
C PHE A 63 11.97 -6.86 21.48
N ASP A 64 13.10 -7.28 22.04
CA ASP A 64 14.28 -6.46 22.25
C ASP A 64 15.49 -7.38 22.30
N LYS A 65 16.34 -7.31 21.28
CA LYS A 65 17.51 -8.18 21.16
C LYS A 65 18.54 -7.96 22.27
N GLU A 66 18.79 -6.69 22.60
CA GLU A 66 19.79 -6.33 23.62
C GLU A 66 19.36 -6.77 25.00
N LYS A 67 18.07 -6.59 25.33
CA LYS A 67 17.49 -7.00 26.62
C LYS A 67 17.11 -8.48 26.66
N LYS A 68 17.29 -9.21 25.56
CA LYS A 68 16.90 -10.63 25.40
C LYS A 68 15.41 -10.88 25.68
N ILE A 69 14.56 -9.91 25.29
CA ILE A 69 13.13 -10.03 25.38
C ILE A 69 12.62 -10.54 24.02
N ASN A 70 11.86 -11.61 24.03
CA ASN A 70 11.13 -12.13 22.86
C ASN A 70 9.85 -12.78 23.33
N GLU A 71 8.79 -11.98 23.40
CA GLU A 71 7.47 -12.46 23.80
C GLU A 71 6.93 -13.47 22.77
N LYS A 72 6.39 -14.59 23.26
CA LYS A 72 5.74 -15.58 22.40
C LYS A 72 4.51 -14.98 21.71
N PRO A 73 4.16 -15.40 20.47
CA PRO A 73 2.99 -14.86 19.74
C PRO A 73 1.72 -14.82 20.58
N GLN A 74 1.46 -15.88 21.40
CA GLN A 74 0.26 -15.96 22.24
C GLN A 74 0.20 -14.94 23.37
N ARG A 75 1.30 -14.24 23.65
CA ARG A 75 1.41 -13.23 24.72
C ARG A 75 1.50 -11.81 24.16
N ARG A 76 1.69 -11.66 22.83
CA ARG A 76 1.84 -10.34 22.19
C ARG A 76 0.53 -9.56 22.09
N ASN A 77 -0.63 -10.19 22.30
CA ASN A 77 -1.95 -9.60 22.09
C ASN A 77 -2.10 -8.96 20.70
N VAL A 78 -1.60 -9.64 19.68
CA VAL A 78 -1.58 -9.22 18.27
C VAL A 78 -2.49 -10.12 17.48
N GLY A 79 -3.42 -9.54 16.73
CA GLY A 79 -4.26 -10.23 15.75
C GLY A 79 -3.53 -10.33 14.41
N TYR A 80 -3.45 -11.52 13.81
CA TYR A 80 -2.84 -11.72 12.50
C TYR A 80 -3.84 -12.34 11.54
N LEU A 81 -4.14 -11.63 10.46
CA LEU A 81 -4.89 -12.16 9.33
C LEU A 81 -3.90 -12.60 8.24
N PHE A 82 -3.82 -13.91 8.03
CA PHE A 82 -3.02 -14.49 6.97
C PHE A 82 -3.72 -14.36 5.62
N GLN A 83 -2.95 -14.34 4.54
CA GLN A 83 -3.46 -14.26 3.17
C GLN A 83 -4.48 -15.39 2.83
N ASN A 84 -4.33 -16.57 3.42
CA ASN A 84 -5.23 -17.70 3.27
C ASN A 84 -6.26 -17.82 4.41
N TYR A 85 -6.44 -16.73 5.20
CA TYR A 85 -7.33 -16.62 6.36
C TYR A 85 -7.04 -17.60 7.51
N ALA A 86 -6.31 -18.68 7.28
CA ALA A 86 -5.93 -19.71 8.25
C ALA A 86 -7.09 -20.14 9.17
N LEU A 87 -8.27 -20.37 8.61
CA LEU A 87 -9.41 -20.92 9.35
C LEU A 87 -9.16 -22.41 9.66
N PHE A 88 -9.64 -22.85 10.82
CA PHE A 88 -9.58 -24.26 11.20
C PHE A 88 -10.63 -25.05 10.39
N PRO A 89 -10.24 -25.92 9.44
CA PRO A 89 -11.16 -26.51 8.48
C PRO A 89 -12.19 -27.45 9.12
N HIS A 90 -11.88 -28.02 10.27
CA HIS A 90 -12.74 -28.95 11.02
C HIS A 90 -13.56 -28.28 12.12
N MET A 91 -13.54 -26.94 12.19
CA MET A 91 -14.33 -26.15 13.14
C MET A 91 -15.40 -25.37 12.37
N SER A 92 -16.62 -25.28 12.93
CA SER A 92 -17.66 -24.42 12.42
C SER A 92 -17.30 -22.94 12.55
N VAL A 93 -18.07 -22.04 11.95
CA VAL A 93 -17.90 -20.56 12.08
C VAL A 93 -17.84 -20.16 13.54
N GLU A 94 -18.81 -20.57 14.36
CA GLU A 94 -18.83 -20.23 15.80
C GLU A 94 -17.62 -20.79 16.55
N GLN A 95 -17.19 -22.00 16.21
CA GLN A 95 -16.01 -22.62 16.80
C GLN A 95 -14.70 -21.91 16.39
N ASN A 96 -14.59 -21.48 15.12
CA ASN A 96 -13.46 -20.68 14.67
C ASN A 96 -13.38 -19.35 15.43
N ILE A 97 -14.50 -18.64 15.61
CA ILE A 97 -14.54 -17.38 16.36
C ILE A 97 -14.21 -17.62 17.84
N ALA A 98 -14.69 -18.70 18.42
CA ALA A 98 -14.41 -19.06 19.82
C ALA A 98 -12.96 -19.52 20.06
N ALA A 99 -12.23 -19.90 19.00
CA ALA A 99 -10.89 -20.43 19.10
C ALA A 99 -9.92 -19.41 19.73
N GLY A 100 -9.29 -19.78 20.84
CA GLY A 100 -8.35 -18.92 21.56
C GLY A 100 -8.99 -17.98 22.59
N LEU A 101 -10.31 -17.87 22.66
CA LEU A 101 -10.96 -17.10 23.72
C LEU A 101 -10.70 -17.67 25.10
N LYS A 102 -10.36 -16.79 26.04
CA LYS A 102 -10.23 -17.08 27.46
C LYS A 102 -11.46 -16.55 28.20
N GLY A 103 -11.75 -17.08 29.38
CA GLY A 103 -12.90 -16.70 30.21
C GLY A 103 -13.90 -17.81 30.45
N THR A 104 -15.02 -17.51 31.11
CA THR A 104 -16.12 -18.44 31.38
C THR A 104 -16.85 -18.85 30.10
N LYS A 105 -17.65 -19.88 30.16
CA LYS A 105 -18.43 -20.37 29.03
C LYS A 105 -19.41 -19.28 28.54
N GLU A 106 -20.03 -18.59 29.48
CA GLU A 106 -21.00 -17.52 29.23
C GLU A 106 -20.35 -16.32 28.54
N GLU A 107 -19.17 -15.90 29.00
CA GLU A 107 -18.40 -14.81 28.38
C GLU A 107 -18.00 -15.15 26.95
N LYS A 108 -17.54 -16.37 26.71
CA LYS A 108 -17.18 -16.84 25.36
C LYS A 108 -18.40 -16.83 24.43
N ILE A 109 -19.53 -17.36 24.88
CA ILE A 109 -20.77 -17.34 24.08
C ILE A 109 -21.18 -15.91 23.74
N ARG A 110 -21.18 -15.00 24.71
CA ARG A 110 -21.52 -13.60 24.48
C ARG A 110 -20.60 -12.97 23.43
N ARG A 111 -19.28 -13.08 23.60
CA ARG A 111 -18.31 -12.55 22.62
C ARG A 111 -18.48 -13.14 21.22
N VAL A 112 -18.73 -14.42 21.10
CA VAL A 112 -19.00 -15.06 19.79
C VAL A 112 -20.26 -14.49 19.17
N GLN A 113 -21.35 -14.32 19.91
CA GLN A 113 -22.60 -13.73 19.42
C GLN A 113 -22.42 -12.28 18.97
N GLU A 114 -21.69 -11.47 19.73
CA GLU A 114 -21.35 -10.10 19.38
C GLU A 114 -20.58 -10.05 18.04
N GLN A 115 -19.59 -10.92 17.84
CA GLN A 115 -18.84 -10.97 16.59
C GLN A 115 -19.67 -11.52 15.43
N LEU A 116 -20.52 -12.53 15.66
CA LEU A 116 -21.43 -13.05 14.62
C LEU A 116 -22.34 -11.93 14.10
N ALA A 117 -22.92 -11.12 14.97
CA ALA A 117 -23.76 -9.99 14.60
C ALA A 117 -22.95 -8.89 13.89
N ARG A 118 -21.80 -8.48 14.47
CA ARG A 118 -20.92 -7.43 13.90
C ARG A 118 -20.47 -7.75 12.48
N PHE A 119 -20.15 -9.02 12.19
CA PHE A 119 -19.67 -9.47 10.88
C PHE A 119 -20.77 -10.07 10.00
N ARG A 120 -22.05 -9.98 10.38
CA ARG A 120 -23.22 -10.49 9.63
C ARG A 120 -23.08 -11.98 9.28
N LEU A 121 -22.77 -12.80 10.29
CA LEU A 121 -22.49 -14.23 10.16
C LEU A 121 -23.55 -15.11 10.86
N GLU A 122 -24.66 -14.56 11.39
CA GLU A 122 -25.64 -15.28 12.21
C GLU A 122 -26.23 -16.49 11.49
N GLY A 123 -26.52 -16.37 10.19
CA GLY A 123 -27.05 -17.48 9.38
C GLY A 123 -26.02 -18.55 9.01
N LEU A 124 -24.75 -18.37 9.39
CA LEU A 124 -23.64 -19.24 8.97
C LEU A 124 -22.96 -19.98 10.12
N THR A 125 -23.45 -19.83 11.36
CA THR A 125 -22.82 -20.28 12.61
C THR A 125 -22.34 -21.73 12.60
N LYS A 126 -23.11 -22.62 11.99
CA LYS A 126 -22.82 -24.08 11.95
C LYS A 126 -22.07 -24.51 10.69
N ARG A 127 -21.86 -23.62 9.73
CA ARG A 127 -21.12 -23.95 8.51
C ARG A 127 -19.64 -24.10 8.77
N PHE A 128 -18.98 -24.91 7.93
CA PHE A 128 -17.53 -25.10 7.94
C PHE A 128 -16.86 -24.20 6.88
N PRO A 129 -15.56 -23.90 7.02
CA PRO A 129 -14.85 -23.01 6.06
C PRO A 129 -15.03 -23.39 4.59
N GLY A 130 -15.04 -24.68 4.25
CA GLY A 130 -15.23 -25.15 2.87
C GLY A 130 -16.62 -24.88 2.28
N GLU A 131 -17.60 -24.49 3.11
CA GLU A 131 -18.98 -24.16 2.69
C GLU A 131 -19.20 -22.64 2.56
N LEU A 132 -18.13 -21.84 2.74
CA LEU A 132 -18.17 -20.39 2.75
C LEU A 132 -17.50 -19.81 1.50
N SER A 133 -18.05 -18.69 0.99
CA SER A 133 -17.34 -17.89 -0.01
C SER A 133 -16.06 -17.25 0.59
N GLY A 134 -15.12 -16.82 -0.27
CA GLY A 134 -13.88 -16.16 0.18
C GLY A 134 -14.14 -14.96 1.09
N GLY A 135 -15.09 -14.08 0.76
CA GLY A 135 -15.47 -12.95 1.61
C GLY A 135 -16.10 -13.37 2.94
N GLN A 136 -16.88 -14.48 2.97
CA GLN A 136 -17.39 -15.04 4.23
C GLN A 136 -16.27 -15.61 5.08
N GLN A 137 -15.30 -16.33 4.49
CA GLN A 137 -14.13 -16.83 5.21
C GLN A 137 -13.31 -15.69 5.81
N GLN A 138 -13.10 -14.61 5.08
CA GLN A 138 -12.42 -13.40 5.56
C GLN A 138 -13.15 -12.80 6.77
N ARG A 139 -14.46 -12.61 6.68
CA ARG A 139 -15.27 -12.11 7.80
C ARG A 139 -15.18 -13.00 9.04
N VAL A 140 -15.18 -14.31 8.89
CA VAL A 140 -14.98 -15.27 10.00
C VAL A 140 -13.58 -15.11 10.61
N ALA A 141 -12.53 -14.95 9.79
CA ALA A 141 -11.17 -14.77 10.28
C ALA A 141 -11.01 -13.44 11.05
N LEU A 142 -11.60 -12.35 10.54
CA LEU A 142 -11.63 -11.06 11.25
C LEU A 142 -12.44 -11.14 12.53
N ALA A 143 -13.62 -11.78 12.52
CA ALA A 143 -14.43 -12.02 13.70
C ALA A 143 -13.66 -12.79 14.78
N ARG A 144 -12.90 -13.82 14.40
CA ARG A 144 -12.01 -14.56 15.29
C ARG A 144 -10.95 -13.68 15.92
N ILE A 145 -10.33 -12.79 15.13
CA ILE A 145 -9.31 -11.84 15.62
C ILE A 145 -9.95 -10.83 16.59
N MET A 146 -11.05 -10.23 16.20
CA MET A 146 -11.70 -9.20 17.01
C MET A 146 -12.29 -9.74 18.31
N ALA A 147 -12.62 -11.04 18.38
CA ALA A 147 -13.22 -11.67 19.55
C ALA A 147 -12.32 -11.63 20.81
N TYR A 148 -11.00 -11.58 20.67
CA TYR A 148 -10.07 -11.45 21.80
C TYR A 148 -9.50 -10.04 22.00
N GLU A 149 -10.04 -9.03 21.28
CA GLU A 149 -9.75 -7.61 21.48
C GLU A 149 -8.23 -7.31 21.47
N PRO A 150 -7.52 -7.61 20.36
CA PRO A 150 -6.09 -7.37 20.29
C PRO A 150 -5.77 -5.87 20.37
N GLN A 151 -4.57 -5.51 20.79
CA GLN A 151 -4.08 -4.12 20.72
C GLN A 151 -3.59 -3.75 19.33
N LEU A 152 -3.09 -4.72 18.56
CA LEU A 152 -2.56 -4.54 17.22
C LEU A 152 -3.16 -5.60 16.28
N ILE A 153 -3.63 -5.18 15.12
CA ILE A 153 -4.10 -6.07 14.05
C ILE A 153 -3.15 -5.97 12.87
N LEU A 154 -2.71 -7.10 12.36
CA LEU A 154 -1.86 -7.25 11.20
C LEU A 154 -2.65 -7.92 10.07
N LEU A 155 -2.80 -7.25 8.95
CA LEU A 155 -3.55 -7.70 7.78
C LEU A 155 -2.58 -7.94 6.62
N ASP A 156 -2.33 -9.21 6.30
CA ASP A 156 -1.37 -9.62 5.28
C ASP A 156 -2.10 -9.92 3.96
N GLU A 157 -2.12 -8.96 3.06
CA GLU A 157 -2.78 -9.02 1.74
C GLU A 157 -4.21 -9.60 1.80
N PRO A 158 -5.12 -9.02 2.60
CA PRO A 158 -6.41 -9.62 2.90
C PRO A 158 -7.31 -9.82 1.69
N PHE A 159 -7.06 -9.13 0.58
CA PHE A 159 -7.90 -9.14 -0.63
C PHE A 159 -7.20 -9.74 -1.86
N ALA A 160 -6.01 -10.33 -1.72
CA ALA A 160 -5.20 -10.79 -2.87
C ALA A 160 -5.90 -11.85 -3.75
N ALA A 161 -6.77 -12.68 -3.16
CA ALA A 161 -7.46 -13.76 -3.86
C ALA A 161 -8.83 -13.36 -4.44
N LEU A 162 -9.20 -12.06 -4.41
CA LEU A 162 -10.53 -11.59 -4.78
C LEU A 162 -10.51 -10.79 -6.10
N ASP A 163 -11.63 -10.83 -6.83
CA ASP A 163 -11.85 -9.96 -7.98
C ASP A 163 -11.98 -8.47 -7.57
N ALA A 164 -11.80 -7.56 -8.54
CA ALA A 164 -11.72 -6.13 -8.27
C ALA A 164 -13.00 -5.56 -7.65
N PHE A 165 -14.19 -6.02 -8.10
CA PHE A 165 -15.46 -5.51 -7.59
C PHE A 165 -15.69 -5.90 -6.13
N LEU A 166 -15.47 -7.18 -5.81
CA LEU A 166 -15.60 -7.70 -4.45
C LEU A 166 -14.57 -7.10 -3.50
N ARG A 167 -13.39 -6.81 -4.00
CA ARG A 167 -12.29 -6.19 -3.26
C ARG A 167 -12.65 -4.79 -2.73
N ASP A 168 -13.20 -3.94 -3.58
CA ASP A 168 -13.63 -2.58 -3.19
C ASP A 168 -14.73 -2.61 -2.12
N GLN A 169 -15.71 -3.49 -2.29
CA GLN A 169 -16.78 -3.68 -1.30
C GLN A 169 -16.22 -4.16 0.04
N LEU A 170 -15.34 -5.16 0.04
CA LEU A 170 -14.78 -5.72 1.27
C LEU A 170 -13.80 -4.79 1.96
N LEU A 171 -13.07 -3.94 1.22
CA LEU A 171 -12.25 -2.88 1.80
C LEU A 171 -13.15 -1.88 2.55
N GLN A 172 -14.26 -1.48 1.95
CA GLN A 172 -15.23 -0.58 2.59
C GLN A 172 -15.83 -1.23 3.86
N GLU A 173 -16.26 -2.48 3.78
CA GLU A 173 -16.78 -3.24 4.94
C GLU A 173 -15.73 -3.38 6.05
N LEU A 174 -14.46 -3.61 5.69
CA LEU A 174 -13.35 -3.66 6.65
C LEU A 174 -13.16 -2.31 7.35
N MET A 175 -13.14 -1.21 6.59
CA MET A 175 -12.99 0.15 7.15
C MET A 175 -14.14 0.48 8.12
N GLU A 176 -15.38 0.16 7.76
CA GLU A 176 -16.55 0.34 8.62
C GLU A 176 -16.46 -0.51 9.89
N THR A 177 -16.07 -1.78 9.75
CA THR A 177 -15.91 -2.69 10.89
C THR A 177 -14.83 -2.23 11.87
N LEU A 178 -13.76 -1.62 11.35
CA LEU A 178 -12.65 -1.13 12.16
C LEU A 178 -12.81 0.34 12.59
N ALA A 179 -13.91 1.03 12.23
CA ALA A 179 -14.10 2.44 12.57
C ALA A 179 -14.02 2.70 14.08
N ASP A 180 -14.66 1.84 14.88
CA ASP A 180 -14.69 1.92 16.35
C ASP A 180 -13.55 1.14 17.02
N TYR A 181 -12.60 0.62 16.26
CA TYR A 181 -11.48 -0.09 16.85
C TYR A 181 -10.38 0.88 17.27
N ASP A 182 -10.09 0.91 18.58
CA ASP A 182 -9.13 1.84 19.19
C ASP A 182 -7.67 1.42 19.04
N GLY A 183 -7.39 0.17 18.68
CA GLY A 183 -6.03 -0.34 18.44
C GLY A 183 -5.42 0.13 17.12
N THR A 184 -4.16 -0.22 16.94
CA THR A 184 -3.44 0.00 15.68
C THR A 184 -3.72 -1.12 14.69
N VAL A 185 -3.86 -0.79 13.42
CA VAL A 185 -3.96 -1.75 12.32
C VAL A 185 -2.85 -1.50 11.32
N ILE A 186 -2.07 -2.54 11.03
CA ILE A 186 -1.07 -2.52 9.96
C ILE A 186 -1.63 -3.35 8.79
N PHE A 187 -1.78 -2.71 7.65
CA PHE A 187 -2.38 -3.26 6.44
C PHE A 187 -1.33 -3.37 5.33
N VAL A 188 -1.05 -4.59 4.91
CA VAL A 188 -0.15 -4.87 3.79
C VAL A 188 -0.96 -5.12 2.53
N SER A 189 -0.64 -4.42 1.46
CA SER A 189 -1.14 -4.69 0.12
C SER A 189 -0.09 -4.34 -0.94
N HIS A 190 -0.18 -4.98 -2.11
CA HIS A 190 0.51 -4.58 -3.32
C HIS A 190 -0.37 -3.64 -4.20
N ASN A 191 -1.62 -3.43 -3.80
CA ASN A 191 -2.54 -2.50 -4.47
C ASN A 191 -2.47 -1.12 -3.81
N ARG A 192 -1.97 -0.14 -4.54
CA ARG A 192 -1.79 1.24 -4.08
C ARG A 192 -3.11 1.92 -3.70
N ASP A 193 -4.20 1.61 -4.42
CA ASP A 193 -5.50 2.26 -4.20
C ASP A 193 -6.13 1.79 -2.87
N GLU A 194 -5.93 0.51 -2.51
CA GLU A 194 -6.32 -0.02 -1.20
C GLU A 194 -5.55 0.67 -0.07
N VAL A 195 -4.23 0.77 -0.21
CA VAL A 195 -3.36 1.39 0.80
C VAL A 195 -3.68 2.88 0.95
N TYR A 196 -3.89 3.60 -0.16
CA TYR A 196 -4.26 5.02 -0.16
C TYR A 196 -5.57 5.29 0.58
N ARG A 197 -6.58 4.42 0.40
CA ARG A 197 -7.90 4.55 1.05
C ARG A 197 -7.87 4.18 2.52
N PHE A 198 -7.09 3.16 2.89
CA PHE A 198 -7.09 2.59 4.24
C PHE A 198 -6.18 3.36 5.20
N SER A 199 -5.02 3.83 4.75
CA SER A 199 -3.90 4.20 5.62
C SER A 199 -3.82 5.70 5.87
N GLN A 200 -3.48 6.08 7.10
CA GLN A 200 -3.09 7.43 7.49
C GLN A 200 -1.61 7.66 7.23
N GLU A 201 -0.78 6.70 7.61
CA GLU A 201 0.66 6.69 7.33
C GLU A 201 1.04 5.46 6.52
N LEU A 202 2.07 5.60 5.72
CA LEU A 202 2.53 4.61 4.77
C LEU A 202 4.02 4.35 4.92
N LEU A 203 4.36 3.07 5.05
CA LEU A 203 5.71 2.55 4.94
C LEU A 203 5.92 2.02 3.52
N ILE A 204 6.91 2.55 2.82
CA ILE A 204 7.37 2.03 1.53
C ILE A 204 8.58 1.14 1.77
N ILE A 205 8.50 -0.10 1.28
CA ILE A 205 9.59 -1.08 1.35
C ILE A 205 9.97 -1.49 -0.07
N ASP A 206 11.25 -1.41 -0.39
CA ASP A 206 11.81 -1.97 -1.63
C ASP A 206 13.07 -2.75 -1.30
N ASP A 207 13.19 -3.96 -1.84
CA ASP A 207 14.31 -4.90 -1.63
C ASP A 207 14.76 -5.02 -0.16
N GLY A 208 13.81 -5.22 0.74
CA GLY A 208 14.05 -5.39 2.18
C GLY A 208 14.40 -4.12 2.95
N ALA A 209 14.61 -3.01 2.28
CA ALA A 209 14.96 -1.75 2.91
C ALA A 209 13.74 -0.80 3.02
N GLN A 210 13.71 -0.05 4.10
CA GLN A 210 12.78 1.07 4.21
C GLN A 210 13.19 2.20 3.27
N VAL A 211 12.34 2.52 2.29
CA VAL A 211 12.54 3.66 1.39
C VAL A 211 12.11 4.96 2.07
N CYS A 212 10.89 4.97 2.61
CA CYS A 212 10.34 6.11 3.35
C CYS A 212 9.20 5.67 4.26
N PHE A 213 8.85 6.54 5.21
CA PHE A 213 7.69 6.43 6.08
C PHE A 213 7.12 7.83 6.34
N GLY A 214 5.79 8.00 6.25
CA GLY A 214 5.14 9.28 6.51
C GLY A 214 3.65 9.29 6.15
N ASP A 215 3.03 10.47 6.13
CA ASP A 215 1.64 10.66 5.74
C ASP A 215 1.37 10.07 4.36
N THR A 216 0.31 9.27 4.25
CA THR A 216 0.00 8.54 3.02
C THR A 216 -0.26 9.47 1.85
N LYS A 217 -1.05 10.53 2.05
CA LYS A 217 -1.43 11.45 0.96
C LYS A 217 -0.23 12.27 0.51
N GLU A 218 0.59 12.71 1.47
CA GLU A 218 1.82 13.43 1.17
C GLU A 218 2.80 12.59 0.34
N LEU A 219 2.99 11.31 0.72
CA LEU A 219 3.86 10.39 -0.04
C LEU A 219 3.33 10.08 -1.44
N PHE A 220 2.01 10.12 -1.64
CA PHE A 220 1.41 9.98 -2.98
C PHE A 220 1.55 11.26 -3.80
N LEU A 221 1.42 12.43 -3.21
CA LEU A 221 1.54 13.72 -3.91
C LEU A 221 3.01 14.06 -4.18
N HIS A 222 3.86 13.91 -3.17
CA HIS A 222 5.28 14.31 -3.20
C HIS A 222 6.19 13.15 -2.81
N PRO A 223 6.36 12.13 -3.66
CA PRO A 223 7.05 10.88 -3.31
C PRO A 223 8.55 11.03 -3.02
N ARG A 224 9.20 12.09 -3.50
CA ARG A 224 10.63 12.44 -3.32
C ARG A 224 11.64 11.35 -3.69
N LYS A 225 11.30 10.05 -3.57
CA LYS A 225 12.12 8.91 -3.95
C LYS A 225 11.56 8.23 -5.21
N MET A 226 12.44 7.79 -6.09
CA MET A 226 12.06 7.14 -7.34
C MET A 226 11.21 5.88 -7.08
N GLU A 227 11.61 5.06 -6.11
CA GLU A 227 10.89 3.85 -5.71
C GLU A 227 9.47 4.18 -5.22
N THR A 228 9.34 5.24 -4.41
CA THR A 228 8.04 5.72 -3.92
C THR A 228 7.16 6.19 -5.08
N ALA A 229 7.69 7.00 -5.99
CA ALA A 229 6.97 7.48 -7.16
C ALA A 229 6.48 6.30 -8.02
N ARG A 230 7.33 5.31 -8.28
CA ARG A 230 7.00 4.10 -9.04
C ARG A 230 5.89 3.28 -8.36
N LEU A 231 6.02 3.01 -7.07
CA LEU A 231 5.05 2.23 -6.31
C LEU A 231 3.70 2.95 -6.15
N THR A 232 3.70 4.28 -6.03
CA THR A 232 2.47 5.09 -6.01
C THR A 232 1.90 5.38 -7.40
N GLY A 233 2.52 4.83 -8.48
CA GLY A 233 1.93 4.75 -9.81
C GLY A 233 2.42 5.78 -10.82
N CYS A 234 3.52 6.47 -10.57
CA CYS A 234 4.20 7.23 -11.61
C CYS A 234 4.79 6.26 -12.64
N LYS A 235 4.46 6.47 -13.92
CA LYS A 235 4.92 5.62 -15.03
C LYS A 235 6.07 6.25 -15.80
N ASN A 236 6.06 7.57 -15.91
CA ASN A 236 7.07 8.32 -16.61
C ASN A 236 8.09 8.84 -15.60
N ILE A 237 9.23 8.20 -15.54
CA ILE A 237 10.36 8.59 -14.68
C ILE A 237 11.62 8.51 -15.53
N ALA A 238 12.37 9.60 -15.60
CA ALA A 238 13.61 9.69 -16.37
C ALA A 238 14.76 10.22 -15.50
N PRO A 239 16.01 9.78 -15.75
CA PRO A 239 17.18 10.39 -15.16
C PRO A 239 17.26 11.88 -15.48
N ALA A 240 17.61 12.69 -14.50
CA ALA A 240 17.64 14.13 -14.61
C ALA A 240 18.88 14.72 -13.97
N LYS A 241 19.30 15.90 -14.46
CA LYS A 241 20.43 16.65 -13.94
C LYS A 241 20.03 18.07 -13.62
N ARG A 242 20.26 18.51 -12.41
CA ARG A 242 20.15 19.92 -12.05
C ARG A 242 21.15 20.72 -12.86
N LEU A 243 20.69 21.74 -13.56
CA LEU A 243 21.55 22.71 -14.26
C LEU A 243 21.82 23.90 -13.36
N ASP A 244 20.77 24.46 -12.76
CA ASP A 244 20.83 25.53 -11.78
C ASP A 244 19.63 25.46 -10.80
N GLU A 245 19.30 26.57 -10.15
CA GLU A 245 18.21 26.62 -9.15
C GLU A 245 16.81 26.39 -9.75
N HIS A 246 16.64 26.64 -11.05
CA HIS A 246 15.34 26.60 -11.71
C HIS A 246 15.30 25.74 -12.99
N HIS A 247 16.46 25.19 -13.40
CA HIS A 247 16.53 24.42 -14.65
C HIS A 247 17.03 23.01 -14.41
N VAL A 248 16.34 22.07 -15.08
CA VAL A 248 16.64 20.63 -15.02
C VAL A 248 16.75 20.06 -16.44
N SER A 249 17.86 19.43 -16.76
CA SER A 249 18.02 18.67 -18.00
C SER A 249 17.50 17.25 -17.82
N VAL A 250 16.65 16.79 -18.75
CA VAL A 250 16.12 15.43 -18.86
C VAL A 250 16.51 14.84 -20.21
N PRO A 251 17.73 14.29 -20.33
CA PRO A 251 18.28 13.87 -21.62
C PRO A 251 17.41 12.84 -22.35
N ASP A 252 16.85 11.87 -21.63
CA ASP A 252 16.02 10.79 -22.19
C ASP A 252 14.72 11.31 -22.82
N TRP A 253 14.29 12.52 -22.45
CA TRP A 253 13.12 13.19 -23.04
C TRP A 253 13.50 14.33 -24.00
N ASP A 254 14.81 14.54 -24.26
CA ASP A 254 15.35 15.66 -25.03
C ASP A 254 14.77 17.01 -24.59
N LEU A 255 14.72 17.23 -23.25
CA LEU A 255 13.98 18.34 -22.63
C LEU A 255 14.83 19.03 -21.56
N THR A 256 14.75 20.36 -21.54
CA THR A 256 15.15 21.16 -20.37
C THR A 256 13.88 21.74 -19.74
N LEU A 257 13.65 21.38 -18.47
CA LEU A 257 12.55 21.92 -17.67
C LEU A 257 12.95 23.25 -17.05
N THR A 258 12.00 24.19 -17.07
CA THR A 258 12.07 25.48 -16.34
C THR A 258 11.05 25.44 -15.22
N LEU A 259 11.47 25.64 -13.98
CA LEU A 259 10.64 25.50 -12.78
C LEU A 259 10.69 26.79 -11.95
N GLN A 260 9.57 27.19 -11.35
CA GLN A 260 9.52 28.29 -10.40
C GLN A 260 10.05 27.88 -9.03
N GLN A 261 9.79 26.61 -8.64
CA GLN A 261 10.34 26.05 -7.40
C GLN A 261 11.84 25.80 -7.52
N GLU A 262 12.54 25.89 -6.38
CA GLU A 262 13.97 25.58 -6.32
C GLU A 262 14.19 24.07 -6.52
N VAL A 263 15.11 23.75 -7.43
CA VAL A 263 15.50 22.37 -7.74
C VAL A 263 16.44 21.84 -6.64
N PRO A 264 16.11 20.71 -5.97
CA PRO A 264 16.99 20.13 -4.95
C PRO A 264 18.38 19.78 -5.51
N SER A 265 19.42 20.00 -4.70
CA SER A 265 20.82 19.67 -5.07
C SER A 265 21.02 18.16 -5.29
N GLU A 266 20.23 17.34 -4.60
CA GLU A 266 20.26 15.87 -4.64
C GLU A 266 19.45 15.27 -5.80
N LEU A 267 18.83 16.09 -6.66
CA LEU A 267 18.00 15.64 -7.79
C LEU A 267 18.72 14.58 -8.64
N ARG A 268 18.05 13.47 -8.91
CA ARG A 268 18.52 12.39 -9.77
C ARG A 268 17.54 12.01 -10.86
N TYR A 269 16.24 12.16 -10.62
CA TYR A 269 15.19 11.80 -11.56
C TYR A 269 14.10 12.88 -11.58
N VAL A 270 13.39 12.90 -12.69
CA VAL A 270 12.13 13.64 -12.83
C VAL A 270 11.04 12.63 -13.18
N GLY A 271 9.86 12.86 -12.63
CA GLY A 271 8.69 12.05 -12.94
C GLY A 271 7.46 12.88 -13.26
N ILE A 272 6.54 12.30 -14.02
CA ILE A 272 5.19 12.84 -14.22
C ILE A 272 4.20 11.68 -14.34
N ARG A 273 3.01 11.84 -13.72
CA ARG A 273 1.96 10.82 -13.82
C ARG A 273 1.35 10.82 -15.21
N ALA A 274 1.04 9.64 -15.75
CA ALA A 274 0.64 9.46 -17.14
C ALA A 274 -0.63 10.23 -17.55
N HIS A 275 -1.50 10.59 -16.62
CA HIS A 275 -2.73 11.35 -16.86
C HIS A 275 -2.58 12.85 -16.65
N MET A 276 -1.39 13.33 -16.25
CA MET A 276 -1.12 14.75 -16.00
C MET A 276 -0.50 15.49 -17.19
N PHE A 277 -0.21 14.78 -18.28
CA PHE A 277 0.23 15.44 -19.49
C PHE A 277 -0.91 16.20 -20.16
N GLU A 278 -0.60 17.38 -20.69
CA GLU A 278 -1.51 18.19 -21.50
C GLU A 278 -1.14 18.07 -22.98
N PRO A 279 -2.06 17.63 -23.86
CA PRO A 279 -1.79 17.53 -25.30
C PRO A 279 -1.73 18.91 -25.95
N LEU A 280 -0.78 19.10 -26.87
CA LEU A 280 -0.60 20.34 -27.62
C LEU A 280 -0.72 20.10 -29.13
N TRP A 281 -1.63 20.86 -29.75
CA TRP A 281 -1.85 20.94 -31.18
C TRP A 281 -1.47 22.34 -31.69
N GLY A 282 -0.43 22.44 -32.46
CA GLY A 282 0.03 23.70 -33.02
C GLY A 282 1.52 23.90 -32.95
N ASP A 283 1.99 25.03 -33.50
CA ASP A 283 3.43 25.31 -33.63
C ASP A 283 3.99 26.12 -32.43
N MET A 284 3.17 26.47 -31.44
CA MET A 284 3.64 27.10 -30.21
C MET A 284 4.27 26.08 -29.33
N THR A 285 5.54 26.25 -29.00
CA THR A 285 6.28 25.44 -28.00
C THR A 285 6.37 26.23 -26.69
N PRO A 286 5.37 26.13 -25.79
CA PRO A 286 5.52 26.65 -24.44
C PRO A 286 6.66 25.92 -23.72
N GLU A 287 7.05 26.42 -22.54
CA GLU A 287 8.02 25.75 -21.68
C GLU A 287 7.54 24.38 -21.24
N ASN A 288 8.47 23.49 -20.89
CA ASN A 288 8.21 22.15 -20.36
C ASN A 288 7.39 21.25 -21.31
N VAL A 289 7.81 21.18 -22.55
CA VAL A 289 7.15 20.41 -23.61
C VAL A 289 8.04 19.32 -24.14
N VAL A 290 7.51 18.10 -24.22
CA VAL A 290 8.19 16.94 -24.79
C VAL A 290 7.55 16.53 -26.11
N ALA A 291 8.36 16.12 -27.09
CA ALA A 291 7.85 15.54 -28.33
C ALA A 291 7.15 14.20 -28.05
N PHE A 292 6.04 13.96 -28.75
CA PHE A 292 5.30 12.71 -28.61
C PHE A 292 5.11 12.05 -29.98
N HIS A 293 5.66 10.83 -30.11
CA HIS A 293 5.59 10.03 -31.32
C HIS A 293 4.85 8.73 -31.04
N LEU A 294 3.57 8.69 -31.39
CA LEU A 294 2.75 7.51 -31.15
C LEU A 294 3.39 6.25 -31.74
N SER A 295 3.68 5.28 -30.88
CA SER A 295 4.19 3.97 -31.26
C SER A 295 3.17 2.85 -31.05
N ASP A 296 2.34 2.96 -30.02
CA ASP A 296 1.30 1.98 -29.69
C ASP A 296 0.15 2.63 -28.93
N VAL A 297 -1.05 2.01 -28.99
CA VAL A 297 -2.22 2.43 -28.27
C VAL A 297 -2.95 1.20 -27.69
N ALA A 298 -3.31 1.28 -26.41
CA ALA A 298 -4.14 0.28 -25.76
C ALA A 298 -5.46 0.90 -25.29
N GLU A 299 -6.57 0.34 -25.76
CA GLU A 299 -7.90 0.74 -25.32
C GLU A 299 -8.32 -0.02 -24.07
N TYR A 300 -8.81 0.71 -23.07
CA TYR A 300 -9.39 0.19 -21.84
C TYR A 300 -10.86 0.64 -21.71
N PRO A 301 -11.67 0.08 -20.80
CA PRO A 301 -13.08 0.44 -20.69
C PRO A 301 -13.35 1.93 -20.50
N PHE A 302 -12.48 2.68 -19.81
CA PHE A 302 -12.69 4.09 -19.46
C PHE A 302 -11.56 5.01 -19.91
N GLU A 303 -10.46 4.49 -20.45
CA GLU A 303 -9.30 5.27 -20.85
C GLU A 303 -8.59 4.66 -22.07
N TYR A 304 -7.82 5.49 -22.77
CA TYR A 304 -6.81 5.08 -23.74
C TYR A 304 -5.43 5.28 -23.13
N LYS A 305 -4.52 4.36 -23.42
CA LYS A 305 -3.10 4.47 -23.07
C LYS A 305 -2.29 4.56 -24.33
N TYR A 306 -1.64 5.69 -24.51
CA TYR A 306 -0.80 5.99 -25.64
C TYR A 306 0.66 5.83 -25.23
N TYR A 307 1.46 5.22 -26.09
CA TYR A 307 2.87 4.96 -25.83
C TYR A 307 3.73 5.60 -26.91
N SER A 308 4.85 6.20 -26.50
CA SER A 308 5.95 6.65 -27.35
C SER A 308 7.22 5.92 -26.88
N HIS A 309 8.05 5.44 -27.80
CA HIS A 309 9.31 4.79 -27.44
C HIS A 309 10.53 5.71 -27.57
N SER A 310 10.35 6.88 -28.21
CA SER A 310 11.42 7.87 -28.35
C SER A 310 10.83 9.28 -28.37
N PRO A 311 10.80 9.94 -27.24
CA PRO A 311 11.14 9.49 -25.87
C PRO A 311 10.18 8.41 -25.34
N ASP A 312 10.62 7.64 -24.32
CA ASP A 312 9.77 6.63 -23.67
C ASP A 312 8.78 7.33 -22.75
N ILE A 313 7.54 7.45 -23.23
CA ILE A 313 6.44 8.14 -22.55
C ILE A 313 5.17 7.30 -22.65
N CYS A 314 4.48 7.23 -21.52
CA CYS A 314 3.15 6.67 -21.41
C CYS A 314 2.17 7.79 -21.03
N TRP A 315 1.20 8.05 -21.91
CA TRP A 315 0.17 9.07 -21.71
C TRP A 315 -1.22 8.44 -21.62
N TYR A 316 -1.98 8.76 -20.57
CA TYR A 316 -3.32 8.22 -20.32
C TYR A 316 -4.38 9.30 -20.56
N VAL A 317 -5.40 8.95 -21.35
CA VAL A 317 -6.49 9.83 -21.72
C VAL A 317 -7.82 9.18 -21.38
N GLN A 318 -8.67 9.87 -20.63
CA GLN A 318 -10.02 9.39 -20.39
C GLN A 318 -10.83 9.35 -21.68
N LYS A 319 -11.74 8.38 -21.83
CA LYS A 319 -12.60 8.26 -23.02
C LYS A 319 -13.44 9.52 -23.28
N SER A 320 -13.84 10.24 -22.24
CA SER A 320 -14.54 11.53 -22.35
C SER A 320 -13.72 12.63 -23.06
N SER A 321 -12.40 12.57 -22.93
CA SER A 321 -11.47 13.55 -23.55
C SER A 321 -10.87 13.05 -24.88
N HIS A 322 -11.15 11.79 -25.26
CA HIS A 322 -10.63 11.20 -26.49
C HIS A 322 -11.21 11.83 -27.76
N GLN A 323 -12.43 12.36 -27.71
CA GLN A 323 -13.08 13.00 -28.84
C GLN A 323 -12.23 14.15 -29.42
N GLU A 324 -11.52 14.90 -28.58
CA GLU A 324 -10.63 15.96 -29.02
C GLU A 324 -9.48 15.42 -29.89
N ILE A 325 -8.96 14.23 -29.54
CA ILE A 325 -7.91 13.55 -30.32
C ILE A 325 -8.48 13.06 -31.66
N GLU A 326 -9.72 12.54 -31.69
CA GLU A 326 -10.38 12.11 -32.92
C GLU A 326 -10.61 13.29 -33.89
N GLU A 327 -11.01 14.44 -33.34
CA GLU A 327 -11.30 15.65 -34.15
C GLU A 327 -10.02 16.35 -34.64
N ARG A 328 -8.99 16.45 -33.80
CA ARG A 328 -7.76 17.25 -34.09
C ARG A 328 -6.58 16.42 -34.55
N GLY A 329 -6.69 15.06 -34.46
CA GLY A 329 -5.58 14.13 -34.69
C GLY A 329 -4.67 14.04 -33.47
N MET A 330 -3.65 13.18 -33.56
CA MET A 330 -2.66 13.01 -32.49
C MET A 330 -1.85 14.28 -32.26
N PRO A 331 -1.65 14.69 -30.99
CA PRO A 331 -0.77 15.81 -30.67
C PRO A 331 0.69 15.43 -31.01
N LYS A 332 1.45 16.42 -31.47
CA LYS A 332 2.89 16.26 -31.70
C LYS A 332 3.71 16.45 -30.43
N TYR A 333 3.14 17.09 -29.44
CA TYR A 333 3.80 17.47 -28.20
C TYR A 333 2.87 17.26 -27.01
N LEU A 334 3.49 16.96 -25.86
CA LEU A 334 2.83 16.91 -24.57
C LEU A 334 3.50 17.92 -23.64
N ARG A 335 2.71 18.78 -22.99
CA ARG A 335 3.19 19.68 -21.95
C ARG A 335 3.20 18.99 -20.62
N LEU A 336 4.23 19.27 -19.83
CA LEU A 336 4.37 18.87 -18.42
C LEU A 336 4.00 20.10 -17.57
N PRO A 337 2.78 20.16 -16.98
CA PRO A 337 2.45 21.21 -16.02
C PRO A 337 3.45 21.20 -14.87
N GLU A 338 3.98 22.35 -14.49
CA GLU A 338 5.05 22.47 -13.51
C GLU A 338 4.66 21.86 -12.15
N GLU A 339 3.42 22.10 -11.72
CA GLU A 339 2.84 21.59 -10.47
C GLU A 339 2.73 20.08 -10.40
N GLU A 340 2.77 19.39 -11.56
CA GLU A 340 2.67 17.93 -11.67
C GLU A 340 4.03 17.25 -11.84
N ILE A 341 5.10 18.05 -11.94
CA ILE A 341 6.47 17.53 -12.08
C ILE A 341 6.98 17.05 -10.72
N LEU A 342 7.34 15.78 -10.65
CA LEU A 342 7.92 15.17 -9.48
C LEU A 342 9.45 15.27 -9.55
N LEU A 343 10.05 15.96 -8.58
CA LEU A 343 11.49 16.01 -8.39
C LEU A 343 11.91 14.89 -7.42
N LEU A 344 12.77 13.97 -7.87
CA LEU A 344 13.09 12.73 -7.17
C LEU A 344 14.62 12.60 -6.95
N TRP A 345 15.01 12.12 -5.73
CA TRP A 345 16.41 11.94 -5.33
C TRP A 345 16.65 10.71 -4.48
#